data_bb1e381b1678d38bf616339b3a5f9da3
#
_entry.id   bb1e381b1678d38bf616339b3a5f9da3
#
_cell.length_a   1.000
_cell.length_b   1.000
_cell.length_c   1.000
_cell.angle_alpha   90.00
_cell.angle_beta   90.00
_cell.angle_gamma   90.00
#
_symmetry.space_group_name_H-M   'P 1'
#
loop_
_entity.id
_entity.type
_entity.pdbx_description
1 polymer ?
#
loop_
_entity_poly.entity_id
_entity_poly.type
_entity_poly.pdbx_seq_one_letter_code
_entity_poly.pdbx_strand_id
1 'polypeptide(L)'
;VSIIRCKDMDEVVDLINTRNYANASCIYTQSGAAAREFKYRVKPSMIGVNIGIAAPMSFFPFGGAGNSMYGDLKGHGQESFLFFTDAKVVIERWY
;
A
#
# COMPACT_ATOMS: atom_id res chain seq x y z
N VAL A 1 -15.05 16.46 4.73
CA VAL A 1 -14.97 15.45 3.66
C VAL A 1 -15.19 16.16 2.33
N SER A 2 -14.30 15.94 1.36
CA SER A 2 -14.46 16.47 0.00
C SER A 2 -15.01 15.37 -0.90
N ILE A 3 -15.95 15.74 -1.78
CA ILE A 3 -16.55 14.85 -2.76
C ILE A 3 -16.19 15.36 -4.14
N ILE A 4 -15.57 14.52 -4.96
CA ILE A 4 -15.22 14.80 -6.35
C ILE A 4 -15.94 13.80 -7.23
N ARG A 5 -16.67 14.30 -8.24
CA ARG A 5 -17.33 13.46 -9.22
C ARG A 5 -16.38 13.25 -10.41
N CYS A 6 -16.08 12.00 -10.71
CA CYS A 6 -15.28 11.59 -11.86
C CYS A 6 -16.16 10.91 -12.91
N LYS A 7 -15.77 11.00 -14.17
CA LYS A 7 -16.53 10.46 -15.31
C LYS A 7 -16.30 8.95 -15.51
N ASP A 8 -15.09 8.49 -15.20
CA ASP A 8 -14.66 7.10 -15.45
C ASP A 8 -13.53 6.67 -14.52
N MET A 9 -13.08 5.43 -14.66
CA MET A 9 -11.99 4.84 -13.88
C MET A 9 -10.64 5.51 -14.18
N ASP A 10 -10.41 5.95 -15.40
CA ASP A 10 -9.15 6.60 -15.79
C ASP A 10 -8.95 7.88 -15.01
N GLU A 11 -9.97 8.72 -14.95
CA GLU A 11 -9.92 9.97 -14.18
C GLU A 11 -9.72 9.71 -12.68
N VAL A 12 -10.37 8.68 -12.13
CA VAL A 12 -10.17 8.29 -10.72
C VAL A 12 -8.73 7.86 -10.46
N VAL A 13 -8.18 7.00 -11.31
CA VAL A 13 -6.80 6.49 -11.18
C VAL A 13 -5.80 7.63 -11.30
N ASP A 14 -5.97 8.51 -12.27
CA ASP A 14 -5.10 9.68 -12.46
C ASP A 14 -5.14 10.60 -11.25
N LEU A 15 -6.34 10.90 -10.74
CA LEU A 15 -6.51 11.73 -9.55
C LEU A 15 -5.80 11.14 -8.33
N ILE A 16 -5.90 9.84 -8.11
CA ILE A 16 -5.23 9.14 -7.00
C ILE A 16 -3.72 9.16 -7.20
N ASN A 17 -3.25 8.80 -8.38
CA ASN A 17 -1.83 8.57 -8.66
C ASN A 17 -0.99 9.84 -8.79
N THR A 18 -1.60 10.98 -9.09
CA THR A 18 -0.91 12.28 -9.14
C THR A 18 -0.70 12.93 -7.78
N ARG A 19 -1.29 12.38 -6.71
CA ARG A 19 -1.11 12.88 -5.36
C ARG A 19 0.21 12.38 -4.74
N ASN A 20 0.79 13.21 -3.89
CA ASN A 20 2.02 12.86 -3.16
C ASN A 20 1.79 11.89 -2.00
N TYR A 21 0.54 11.80 -1.51
CA TYR A 21 0.16 10.92 -0.41
C TYR A 21 -0.43 9.62 -0.96
N ALA A 22 0.02 8.49 -0.44
CA ALA A 22 -0.34 7.18 -0.94
C ALA A 22 -0.45 6.14 0.19
N ASN A 23 -1.19 6.46 1.25
CA ASN A 23 -1.39 5.56 2.38
C ASN A 23 -2.33 4.42 2.01
N ALA A 24 -3.58 4.74 1.74
CA ALA A 24 -4.62 3.76 1.42
C ALA A 24 -5.60 4.30 0.41
N SER A 25 -6.26 3.39 -0.30
CA SER A 25 -7.37 3.68 -1.19
C SER A 25 -8.39 2.55 -1.16
N CYS A 26 -9.68 2.86 -1.30
CA CYS A 26 -10.74 1.86 -1.28
C CYS A 26 -11.67 2.05 -2.48
N ILE A 27 -12.16 0.93 -3.01
CA ILE A 27 -13.21 0.90 -4.02
C ILE A 27 -14.44 0.17 -3.49
N TYR A 28 -15.61 0.70 -3.77
CA TYR A 28 -16.89 0.05 -3.55
C TYR A 28 -17.53 -0.26 -4.87
N THR A 29 -17.65 -1.54 -5.20
CA THR A 29 -18.16 -1.99 -6.50
C THR A 29 -18.71 -3.40 -6.42
N GLN A 30 -19.69 -3.71 -7.28
CA GLN A 30 -20.15 -5.08 -7.54
C GLN A 30 -19.42 -5.72 -8.74
N SER A 31 -18.64 -4.93 -9.49
CA SER A 31 -17.89 -5.41 -10.66
C SER A 31 -16.53 -5.97 -10.25
N GLY A 32 -16.32 -7.26 -10.40
CA GLY A 32 -15.02 -7.88 -10.21
C GLY A 32 -13.96 -7.38 -11.20
N ALA A 33 -14.36 -6.95 -12.39
CA ALA A 33 -13.45 -6.35 -13.37
C ALA A 33 -12.95 -4.98 -12.88
N ALA A 34 -13.85 -4.11 -12.44
CA ALA A 34 -13.51 -2.80 -11.89
C ALA A 34 -12.62 -2.93 -10.64
N ALA A 35 -12.92 -3.88 -9.76
CA ALA A 35 -12.09 -4.14 -8.57
C ALA A 35 -10.67 -4.59 -8.94
N ARG A 36 -10.52 -5.48 -9.93
CA ARG A 36 -9.20 -5.92 -10.42
C ARG A 36 -8.41 -4.78 -11.04
N GLU A 37 -9.05 -4.01 -11.91
CA GLU A 37 -8.46 -2.87 -12.58
C GLU A 37 -7.97 -1.82 -11.57
N PHE A 38 -8.83 -1.43 -10.65
CA PHE A 38 -8.49 -0.49 -9.58
C PHE A 38 -7.27 -0.92 -8.78
N LYS A 39 -7.29 -2.16 -8.23
CA LYS A 39 -6.18 -2.71 -7.46
C LYS A 39 -4.85 -2.68 -8.21
N TYR A 40 -4.88 -2.89 -9.51
CA TYR A 40 -3.67 -2.98 -10.32
C TYR A 40 -3.10 -1.61 -10.69
N ARG A 41 -3.96 -0.60 -10.87
CA ARG A 41 -3.57 0.70 -11.42
C ARG A 41 -3.26 1.76 -10.37
N VAL A 42 -3.83 1.67 -9.17
CA VAL A 42 -3.61 2.68 -8.14
C VAL A 42 -2.33 2.44 -7.36
N LYS A 43 -1.63 3.52 -6.99
CA LYS A 43 -0.33 3.49 -6.31
C LYS A 43 -0.37 3.39 -4.78
N PRO A 44 -1.42 3.77 -4.04
CA PRO A 44 -1.44 3.64 -2.59
C PRO A 44 -1.05 2.25 -2.10
N SER A 45 -0.39 2.21 -0.95
CA SER A 45 0.21 1.00 -0.41
C SER A 45 -0.81 -0.04 0.07
N MET A 46 -1.97 0.42 0.55
CA MET A 46 -3.03 -0.43 1.07
C MET A 46 -4.30 -0.22 0.26
N ILE A 47 -4.83 -1.31 -0.30
CA ILE A 47 -6.02 -1.27 -1.15
C ILE A 47 -7.15 -2.07 -0.53
N GLY A 48 -8.29 -1.42 -0.34
CA GLY A 48 -9.52 -2.04 0.12
C GLY A 48 -10.53 -2.23 -1.02
N VAL A 49 -11.23 -3.35 -1.03
CA VAL A 49 -12.36 -3.59 -1.92
C VAL A 49 -13.58 -3.89 -1.05
N ASN A 50 -14.59 -3.04 -1.12
CA ASN A 50 -15.83 -3.12 -0.33
C ASN A 50 -15.61 -3.11 1.20
N ILE A 51 -14.51 -2.51 1.64
CA ILE A 51 -14.21 -2.27 3.05
C ILE A 51 -13.84 -0.81 3.28
N GLY A 52 -14.21 -0.25 4.43
CA GLY A 52 -14.01 1.18 4.72
C GLY A 52 -12.60 1.53 5.14
N ILE A 53 -11.89 0.58 5.75
CA ILE A 53 -10.53 0.76 6.24
C ILE A 53 -9.67 -0.39 5.73
N ALA A 54 -8.72 -0.08 4.87
CA ALA A 54 -7.79 -1.06 4.31
C ALA A 54 -6.62 -1.34 5.28
N ALA A 55 -6.91 -1.57 6.55
CA ALA A 55 -5.89 -1.91 7.54
C ALA A 55 -5.68 -3.43 7.56
N PRO A 56 -4.46 -3.92 7.30
CA PRO A 56 -4.18 -5.35 7.33
C PRO A 56 -4.09 -5.90 8.76
N MET A 57 -4.20 -7.21 8.90
CA MET A 57 -3.88 -7.90 10.14
C MET A 57 -2.38 -7.76 10.47
N SER A 58 -2.02 -7.91 11.75
CA SER A 58 -0.68 -7.64 12.29
C SER A 58 0.46 -8.46 11.67
N PHE A 59 0.17 -9.55 11.00
CA PHE A 59 1.17 -10.38 10.32
C PHE A 59 1.42 -9.99 8.85
N PHE A 60 0.67 -8.99 8.32
CA PHE A 60 0.93 -8.39 7.03
C PHE A 60 1.61 -7.02 7.17
N PRO A 61 2.38 -6.60 6.17
CA PRO A 61 2.98 -5.26 6.17
C PRO A 61 1.93 -4.16 6.29
N PHE A 62 2.21 -3.17 7.13
CA PHE A 62 1.36 -2.00 7.35
C PHE A 62 2.15 -0.72 7.15
N GLY A 63 1.74 0.10 6.21
CA GLY A 63 2.38 1.38 5.97
C GLY A 63 1.95 2.03 4.66
N GLY A 64 2.30 3.29 4.50
CA GLY A 64 2.03 4.08 3.32
C GLY A 64 3.09 3.92 2.22
N ALA A 65 2.96 4.78 1.21
CA ALA A 65 3.94 5.00 0.16
C ALA A 65 4.05 6.52 -0.11
N GLY A 66 5.03 6.94 -0.89
CA GLY A 66 5.27 8.36 -1.17
C GLY A 66 5.43 9.17 0.12
N ASN A 67 4.79 10.34 0.20
CA ASN A 67 4.86 11.21 1.37
C ASN A 67 4.01 10.74 2.56
N SER A 68 3.38 9.58 2.46
CA SER A 68 2.61 8.97 3.56
C SER A 68 3.45 8.05 4.46
N MET A 69 4.75 7.92 4.20
CA MET A 69 5.63 7.08 5.00
C MET A 69 7.07 7.58 4.94
N TYR A 70 7.79 7.43 6.04
CA TYR A 70 9.24 7.61 6.12
C TYR A 70 9.92 6.23 6.12
N GLY A 71 10.92 6.06 5.24
CA GLY A 71 11.65 4.81 5.08
C GLY A 71 11.00 3.81 4.12
N ASP A 72 11.64 2.68 3.92
CA ASP A 72 11.28 1.68 2.89
C ASP A 72 10.51 0.48 3.47
N LEU A 73 10.83 0.08 4.69
CA LEU A 73 10.19 -1.06 5.35
C LEU A 73 8.87 -0.66 6.00
N LYS A 74 7.86 -1.50 5.82
CA LYS A 74 6.56 -1.35 6.45
C LYS A 74 6.64 -1.78 7.93
N GLY A 75 5.75 -1.23 8.76
CA GLY A 75 5.51 -1.79 10.09
C GLY A 75 4.77 -3.12 10.00
N HIS A 76 4.82 -3.92 11.00
CA HIS A 76 4.16 -5.23 11.10
C HIS A 76 4.71 -6.32 10.16
N GLY A 77 4.29 -7.55 10.43
CA GLY A 77 4.69 -8.70 9.64
C GLY A 77 6.19 -8.94 9.66
N GLN A 78 6.69 -9.59 8.63
CA GLN A 78 8.10 -9.92 8.51
C GLN A 78 9.00 -8.67 8.38
N GLU A 79 8.50 -7.60 7.78
CA GLU A 79 9.25 -6.36 7.61
C GLU A 79 9.60 -5.68 8.94
N SER A 80 8.80 -5.89 10.00
CA SER A 80 9.11 -5.36 11.33
C SER A 80 10.40 -5.93 11.92
N PHE A 81 10.72 -7.19 11.64
CA PHE A 81 12.00 -7.77 12.05
C PHE A 81 13.16 -7.10 11.33
N LEU A 82 13.03 -6.88 10.03
CA LEU A 82 14.06 -6.21 9.24
C LEU A 82 14.25 -4.76 9.68
N PHE A 83 13.18 -4.10 10.10
CA PHE A 83 13.24 -2.71 10.58
C PHE A 83 14.03 -2.56 11.90
N PHE A 84 13.92 -3.53 12.81
CA PHE A 84 14.55 -3.48 14.13
C PHE A 84 15.86 -4.28 14.22
N THR A 85 16.36 -4.84 13.12
CA THR A 85 17.58 -5.66 13.10
C THR A 85 18.52 -5.25 11.99
N ASP A 86 19.80 -5.47 12.21
CA ASP A 86 20.84 -5.31 11.19
C ASP A 86 21.35 -6.67 10.73
N ALA A 87 21.60 -6.81 9.45
CA ALA A 87 22.24 -7.99 8.89
C ALA A 87 23.76 -7.93 9.11
N LYS A 88 24.34 -8.96 9.74
CA LYS A 88 25.79 -9.15 9.86
C LYS A 88 26.21 -10.35 9.02
N VAL A 89 27.11 -10.14 8.09
CA VAL A 89 27.75 -11.21 7.31
C VAL A 89 29.09 -11.56 7.94
N VAL A 90 29.27 -12.83 8.28
CA VAL A 90 30.54 -13.36 8.81
C VAL A 90 31.03 -14.48 7.88
N ILE A 91 32.27 -14.38 7.45
CA ILE A 91 32.93 -15.40 6.64
C ILE A 91 34.11 -15.90 7.45
N GLU A 92 34.12 -17.19 7.79
CA GLU A 92 35.16 -17.81 8.58
C GLU A 92 35.74 -19.01 7.84
N ARG A 93 37.05 -19.22 8.05
CA ARG A 93 37.76 -20.41 7.58
C ARG A 93 38.65 -20.94 8.69
N TRP A 94 38.40 -22.17 9.11
CA TRP A 94 39.20 -22.88 10.09
C TRP A 94 40.15 -23.84 9.37
N TYR A 95 41.42 -23.82 9.75
CA TYR A 95 42.48 -24.70 9.20
C TYR A 95 42.78 -25.86 10.16
#